data_5dd8703ce5a57f1a1d189fe5c4980386
#
_entry.id   5dd8703ce5a57f1a1d189fe5c4980386
#
_cell.length_a   1.000
_cell.length_b   1.000
_cell.length_c   1.000
_cell.angle_alpha   90.00
_cell.angle_beta   90.00
_cell.angle_gamma   90.00
#
_symmetry.space_group_name_H-M   'P 1'
#
loop_
_entity.id
_entity.type
_entity.pdbx_description
1 polymer ?
#
loop_
_entity_poly.entity_id
_entity_poly.type
_entity_poly.pdbx_seq_one_letter_code
_entity_poly.pdbx_strand_id
1 'polypeptide(L)'
;MTEINTTENSEKKSLNFIEQIVEKDLQEGKNGGRIQTRFPPEPNGYLHIGHAKAICLDFGIAQRYGGTCNLRFDDTNPTKEDVEYVEAIKEDIQWLGFQWGNEYYASDYFQQLWDFAIRLIKEGKAYVDEQTSEEIAAQKGTPTQPGTESPYRNRPIEESLELFQKMNAGEIEEGKMVLRAKIDMANPNMHFRDPIIYRVVKTPHHRTGDKWKAYPMYDFAHGQSDFFEGVTHSLCTLEFVVHRPLYDLFVDWVKDGKDLDDNRPHQYEFNKLNLSYTLMSKRNLLTLVKEGLVEGWDDPRMPTICGFRRRGYSPESIRKFIDKIGYTTYDALNDFALLESAVREDLNARSTRVSAVLNPVKLILTNYPEGQVEEMEAINNPEDLSAGTHTIEFSRELWMERDDFMEDAPKKYFRMTPGQEVRLKNAYIVKCTGCKKDENGNVVEVYAEYDPNTKSGMPEANRKVKGTLHWVSCNHCLKAEVRLYDRLWKVENPRDEMAAIREAKGCSPLEAMQEMINPDSLKVLNECYVEKFLADAKPLDYLQFQRIGYFNVDKDSTPDHLVFNRTVSLKDTWSKINK
;
A
#
# COMPACT_ATOMS: atom_id res chain seq x y z
N MET A 1 -49.42 -10.59 19.02
CA MET A 1 -48.93 -9.70 17.97
C MET A 1 -48.25 -8.54 18.68
N THR A 2 -46.96 -8.60 18.77
CA THR A 2 -46.11 -7.50 19.28
C THR A 2 -44.96 -7.37 18.30
N GLU A 3 -45.07 -6.33 17.49
CA GLU A 3 -44.02 -5.97 16.50
C GLU A 3 -42.78 -5.54 17.27
N ILE A 4 -41.69 -6.27 17.05
CA ILE A 4 -40.37 -5.86 17.49
C ILE A 4 -39.78 -4.92 16.42
N ASN A 5 -39.86 -3.63 16.72
CA ASN A 5 -39.13 -2.60 15.97
C ASN A 5 -37.65 -2.73 16.27
N THR A 6 -36.92 -3.40 15.40
CA THR A 6 -35.46 -3.30 15.34
C THR A 6 -35.07 -2.03 14.58
N THR A 7 -34.95 -0.93 15.29
CA THR A 7 -34.23 0.25 14.79
C THR A 7 -32.75 -0.07 14.73
N GLU A 8 -32.25 -0.44 13.56
CA GLU A 8 -30.84 -0.37 13.25
C GLU A 8 -30.38 1.09 13.34
N ASN A 9 -29.74 1.40 14.43
CA ASN A 9 -29.03 2.67 14.60
C ASN A 9 -27.72 2.59 13.80
N SER A 10 -27.79 2.67 12.48
CA SER A 10 -26.61 2.93 11.66
C SER A 10 -26.19 4.37 11.95
N GLU A 11 -25.15 4.55 12.75
CA GLU A 11 -24.47 5.84 12.86
C GLU A 11 -24.16 6.33 11.43
N LYS A 12 -24.85 7.37 10.99
CA LYS A 12 -24.59 8.01 9.69
C LYS A 12 -23.15 8.53 9.75
N LYS A 13 -22.23 7.82 9.11
CA LYS A 13 -20.85 8.26 8.95
C LYS A 13 -20.88 9.66 8.33
N SER A 14 -20.17 10.59 8.95
CA SER A 14 -20.06 11.96 8.42
C SER A 14 -19.38 11.93 7.06
N LEU A 15 -19.92 12.71 6.11
CA LEU A 15 -19.34 12.85 4.77
C LEU A 15 -18.01 13.59 4.86
N ASN A 16 -17.01 13.11 4.13
CA ASN A 16 -15.81 13.89 3.90
C ASN A 16 -16.10 15.08 2.96
N PHE A 17 -15.17 16.02 2.85
CA PHE A 17 -15.40 17.25 2.07
C PHE A 17 -15.59 16.99 0.56
N ILE A 18 -14.97 15.96 -0.01
CA ILE A 18 -15.19 15.57 -1.43
C ILE A 18 -16.61 15.02 -1.61
N GLU A 19 -17.05 14.15 -0.73
CA GLU A 19 -18.43 13.63 -0.74
C GLU A 19 -19.46 14.77 -0.62
N GLN A 20 -19.19 15.79 0.21
CA GLN A 20 -20.05 16.97 0.33
C GLN A 20 -20.12 17.75 -0.99
N ILE A 21 -18.99 17.91 -1.69
CA ILE A 21 -18.96 18.56 -3.02
C ILE A 21 -19.78 17.76 -4.02
N VAL A 22 -19.58 16.45 -4.09
CA VAL A 22 -20.32 15.57 -5.02
C VAL A 22 -21.82 15.62 -4.75
N GLU A 23 -22.25 15.53 -3.50
CA GLU A 23 -23.68 15.61 -3.15
C GLU A 23 -24.29 16.97 -3.51
N LYS A 24 -23.55 18.05 -3.30
CA LYS A 24 -23.98 19.38 -3.72
C LYS A 24 -24.14 19.47 -5.24
N ASP A 25 -23.16 19.01 -5.99
CA ASP A 25 -23.19 19.03 -7.46
C ASP A 25 -24.35 18.19 -8.02
N LEU A 26 -24.64 17.04 -7.40
CA LEU A 26 -25.83 16.23 -7.75
C LEU A 26 -27.13 16.94 -7.45
N GLN A 27 -27.25 17.64 -6.30
CA GLN A 27 -28.45 18.42 -5.93
C GLN A 27 -28.68 19.61 -6.90
N GLU A 28 -27.59 20.22 -7.39
CA GLU A 28 -27.62 21.30 -8.36
C GLU A 28 -27.81 20.81 -9.80
N GLY A 29 -27.83 19.49 -10.02
CA GLY A 29 -28.03 18.89 -11.36
C GLY A 29 -26.81 19.08 -12.29
N LYS A 30 -25.64 19.39 -11.75
CA LYS A 30 -24.42 19.54 -12.53
C LYS A 30 -24.08 18.26 -13.30
N ASN A 31 -23.46 18.40 -14.44
CA ASN A 31 -23.07 17.30 -15.35
C ASN A 31 -24.25 16.35 -15.68
N GLY A 32 -25.50 16.83 -15.63
CA GLY A 32 -26.70 16.02 -15.83
C GLY A 32 -26.87 14.94 -14.77
N GLY A 33 -26.36 15.14 -13.56
CA GLY A 33 -26.39 14.17 -12.46
C GLY A 33 -25.40 13.00 -12.62
N ARG A 34 -24.47 13.10 -13.55
CA ARG A 34 -23.47 12.08 -13.86
C ARG A 34 -22.22 12.27 -12.99
N ILE A 35 -21.67 11.16 -12.47
CA ILE A 35 -20.39 11.13 -11.74
C ILE A 35 -19.42 10.27 -12.53
N GLN A 36 -18.32 10.89 -12.95
CA GLN A 36 -17.21 10.24 -13.64
C GLN A 36 -15.91 10.69 -13.00
N THR A 37 -15.19 9.76 -12.40
CA THR A 37 -13.85 9.96 -11.88
C THR A 37 -12.82 9.20 -12.71
N ARG A 38 -11.54 9.33 -12.38
CA ARG A 38 -10.46 8.53 -12.98
C ARG A 38 -9.29 8.42 -12.02
N PHE A 39 -8.59 7.31 -12.11
CA PHE A 39 -7.27 7.14 -11.51
C PHE A 39 -6.21 7.20 -12.62
N PRO A 40 -5.29 8.21 -12.62
CA PRO A 40 -4.38 8.48 -13.73
C PRO A 40 -2.91 8.15 -13.38
N PRO A 41 -2.52 6.88 -13.15
CA PRO A 41 -1.15 6.56 -12.77
C PRO A 41 -0.18 6.74 -13.95
N GLU A 42 1.04 7.22 -13.66
CA GLU A 42 2.15 7.09 -14.60
C GLU A 42 2.65 5.64 -14.58
N PRO A 43 2.79 4.95 -15.75
CA PRO A 43 3.25 3.56 -15.80
C PRO A 43 4.79 3.48 -15.68
N ASN A 44 5.34 4.02 -14.61
CA ASN A 44 6.77 4.22 -14.39
C ASN A 44 7.28 3.64 -13.07
N GLY A 45 6.49 2.82 -12.39
CA GLY A 45 6.84 2.14 -11.13
C GLY A 45 5.66 1.43 -10.50
N TYR A 46 5.95 0.63 -9.47
CA TYR A 46 4.95 -0.05 -8.66
C TYR A 46 4.19 0.94 -7.78
N LEU A 47 2.90 0.67 -7.55
CA LEU A 47 2.08 1.46 -6.65
C LEU A 47 2.47 1.21 -5.19
N HIS A 48 2.37 2.25 -4.38
CA HIS A 48 2.56 2.19 -2.93
C HIS A 48 1.27 2.57 -2.19
N ILE A 49 1.27 2.45 -0.87
CA ILE A 49 0.08 2.70 -0.04
C ILE A 49 -0.49 4.12 -0.19
N GLY A 50 0.33 5.10 -0.57
CA GLY A 50 -0.14 6.44 -0.91
C GLY A 50 -1.08 6.45 -2.12
N HIS A 51 -0.79 5.63 -3.13
CA HIS A 51 -1.68 5.43 -4.29
C HIS A 51 -2.97 4.71 -3.90
N ALA A 52 -2.91 3.76 -2.94
CA ALA A 52 -4.11 3.10 -2.43
C ALA A 52 -5.12 4.10 -1.86
N LYS A 53 -4.65 5.19 -1.23
CA LYS A 53 -5.52 6.27 -0.75
C LYS A 53 -6.26 6.98 -1.88
N ALA A 54 -5.57 7.29 -2.97
CA ALA A 54 -6.18 7.88 -4.17
C ALA A 54 -7.17 6.91 -4.84
N ILE A 55 -6.76 5.65 -5.02
CA ILE A 55 -7.62 4.60 -5.60
C ILE A 55 -8.92 4.45 -4.79
N CYS A 56 -8.83 4.37 -3.47
CA CYS A 56 -10.01 4.26 -2.61
C CYS A 56 -10.94 5.47 -2.73
N LEU A 57 -10.41 6.67 -2.97
CA LEU A 57 -11.23 7.86 -3.19
C LEU A 57 -11.86 7.86 -4.58
N ASP A 58 -11.04 7.72 -5.63
CA ASP A 58 -11.49 7.83 -7.02
C ASP A 58 -12.56 6.77 -7.35
N PHE A 59 -12.29 5.52 -7.01
CA PHE A 59 -13.23 4.42 -7.20
C PHE A 59 -14.38 4.45 -6.19
N GLY A 60 -14.09 4.80 -4.95
CA GLY A 60 -15.09 4.85 -3.88
C GLY A 60 -16.18 5.90 -4.14
N ILE A 61 -15.82 7.09 -4.62
CA ILE A 61 -16.78 8.13 -5.05
C ILE A 61 -17.68 7.61 -6.18
N ALA A 62 -17.07 7.01 -7.22
CA ALA A 62 -17.84 6.45 -8.32
C ALA A 62 -18.82 5.37 -7.84
N GLN A 63 -18.37 4.41 -7.05
CA GLN A 63 -19.23 3.34 -6.52
C GLN A 63 -20.36 3.88 -5.66
N ARG A 64 -20.06 4.81 -4.75
CA ARG A 64 -21.04 5.35 -3.80
C ARG A 64 -22.18 6.09 -4.48
N TYR A 65 -21.87 6.82 -5.55
CA TYR A 65 -22.83 7.70 -6.24
C TYR A 65 -23.32 7.12 -7.59
N GLY A 66 -23.11 5.82 -7.82
CA GLY A 66 -23.59 5.13 -9.02
C GLY A 66 -22.93 5.61 -10.32
N GLY A 67 -21.71 6.14 -10.21
CA GLY A 67 -20.91 6.62 -11.32
C GLY A 67 -19.90 5.58 -11.81
N THR A 68 -18.94 6.04 -12.60
CA THR A 68 -17.86 5.23 -13.17
C THR A 68 -16.50 5.84 -12.85
N CYS A 69 -15.50 5.02 -12.60
CA CYS A 69 -14.11 5.43 -12.50
C CYS A 69 -13.32 4.81 -13.65
N ASN A 70 -12.61 5.62 -14.43
CA ASN A 70 -11.72 5.15 -15.48
C ASN A 70 -10.30 4.95 -14.97
N LEU A 71 -9.59 4.02 -15.58
CA LEU A 71 -8.14 3.89 -15.46
C LEU A 71 -7.51 4.56 -16.67
N ARG A 72 -6.74 5.65 -16.47
CA ARG A 72 -6.01 6.31 -17.55
C ARG A 72 -4.54 6.33 -17.22
N PHE A 73 -3.74 5.61 -17.98
CA PHE A 73 -2.29 5.69 -17.87
C PHE A 73 -1.78 7.01 -18.42
N ASP A 74 -1.10 7.78 -17.57
CA ASP A 74 -0.40 8.99 -18.02
C ASP A 74 0.95 8.60 -18.62
N ASP A 75 0.93 8.27 -19.90
CA ASP A 75 2.07 7.84 -20.70
C ASP A 75 2.59 8.96 -21.62
N THR A 76 2.63 10.20 -21.11
CA THR A 76 3.15 11.36 -21.84
C THR A 76 4.68 11.41 -21.91
N ASN A 77 5.39 10.60 -21.14
CA ASN A 77 6.85 10.59 -21.06
C ASN A 77 7.46 9.25 -21.50
N PRO A 78 7.89 9.12 -22.77
CA PRO A 78 8.34 7.84 -23.33
C PRO A 78 9.62 7.28 -22.67
N THR A 79 10.37 8.08 -21.90
CA THR A 79 11.65 7.65 -21.32
C THR A 79 11.53 6.81 -20.05
N LYS A 80 10.33 6.67 -19.48
CA LYS A 80 10.13 6.10 -18.13
C LYS A 80 9.09 5.00 -18.05
N GLU A 81 8.48 4.64 -19.15
CA GLU A 81 7.28 3.81 -19.20
C GLU A 81 7.63 2.36 -19.54
N ASP A 82 7.02 1.40 -18.83
CA ASP A 82 7.21 -0.04 -19.05
C ASP A 82 5.88 -0.78 -18.92
N VAL A 83 5.70 -1.81 -19.77
CA VAL A 83 4.53 -2.70 -19.77
C VAL A 83 4.41 -3.45 -18.44
N GLU A 84 5.53 -3.79 -17.80
CA GLU A 84 5.55 -4.44 -16.48
C GLU A 84 4.77 -3.62 -15.44
N TYR A 85 4.96 -2.31 -15.43
CA TYR A 85 4.26 -1.44 -14.48
C TYR A 85 2.77 -1.31 -14.79
N VAL A 86 2.39 -1.32 -16.07
CA VAL A 86 0.98 -1.31 -16.49
C VAL A 86 0.23 -2.51 -15.89
N GLU A 87 0.77 -3.71 -16.05
CA GLU A 87 0.14 -4.94 -15.54
C GLU A 87 0.14 -4.97 -14.01
N ALA A 88 1.23 -4.55 -13.36
CA ALA A 88 1.30 -4.46 -11.90
C ALA A 88 0.25 -3.49 -11.32
N ILE A 89 0.04 -2.34 -11.97
CA ILE A 89 -0.96 -1.35 -11.57
C ILE A 89 -2.37 -1.94 -11.67
N LYS A 90 -2.68 -2.62 -12.76
CA LYS A 90 -3.98 -3.29 -12.94
C LYS A 90 -4.23 -4.35 -11.87
N GLU A 91 -3.24 -5.18 -11.60
CA GLU A 91 -3.32 -6.21 -10.56
C GLU A 91 -3.59 -5.59 -9.18
N ASP A 92 -2.88 -4.52 -8.84
CA ASP A 92 -3.03 -3.85 -7.55
C ASP A 92 -4.42 -3.22 -7.36
N ILE A 93 -4.99 -2.60 -8.40
CA ILE A 93 -6.35 -2.03 -8.37
C ILE A 93 -7.38 -3.14 -8.16
N GLN A 94 -7.27 -4.24 -8.91
CA GLN A 94 -8.18 -5.39 -8.80
C GLN A 94 -8.05 -6.06 -7.44
N TRP A 95 -6.83 -6.22 -6.93
CA TRP A 95 -6.60 -6.78 -5.60
C TRP A 95 -7.20 -5.91 -4.49
N LEU A 96 -7.16 -4.58 -4.62
CA LEU A 96 -7.84 -3.68 -3.70
C LEU A 96 -9.37 -3.79 -3.75
N GLY A 97 -9.93 -4.55 -4.71
CA GLY A 97 -11.36 -4.81 -4.83
C GLY A 97 -12.10 -3.84 -5.75
N PHE A 98 -11.38 -3.16 -6.64
CA PHE A 98 -11.96 -2.19 -7.56
C PHE A 98 -11.90 -2.68 -9.01
N GLN A 99 -12.84 -2.18 -9.81
CA GLN A 99 -12.93 -2.41 -11.24
C GLN A 99 -13.17 -1.10 -11.96
N TRP A 100 -12.36 -0.80 -12.97
CA TRP A 100 -12.52 0.39 -13.80
C TRP A 100 -13.58 0.21 -14.88
N GLY A 101 -14.17 1.34 -15.29
CA GLY A 101 -15.16 1.34 -16.37
C GLY A 101 -14.49 1.23 -17.74
N ASN A 102 -13.61 2.16 -18.04
CA ASN A 102 -12.82 2.17 -19.28
C ASN A 102 -11.34 2.29 -18.96
N GLU A 103 -10.51 1.78 -19.87
CA GLU A 103 -9.07 1.90 -19.82
C GLU A 103 -8.61 2.82 -20.96
N TYR A 104 -7.88 3.87 -20.61
CA TYR A 104 -7.35 4.85 -21.52
C TYR A 104 -5.86 5.09 -21.27
N TYR A 105 -5.23 5.70 -22.27
CA TYR A 105 -3.86 6.18 -22.20
C TYR A 105 -3.83 7.66 -22.66
N ALA A 106 -2.98 8.47 -22.08
CA ALA A 106 -2.78 9.84 -22.55
C ALA A 106 -2.36 9.86 -24.02
N SER A 107 -1.60 8.85 -24.46
CA SER A 107 -1.20 8.65 -25.86
C SER A 107 -2.37 8.41 -26.83
N ASP A 108 -3.55 7.98 -26.36
CA ASP A 108 -4.75 7.86 -27.19
C ASP A 108 -5.20 9.24 -27.72
N TYR A 109 -4.84 10.31 -27.02
CA TYR A 109 -5.24 11.69 -27.32
C TYR A 109 -4.13 12.52 -27.95
N PHE A 110 -2.98 11.97 -28.28
CA PHE A 110 -1.84 12.73 -28.83
C PHE A 110 -2.21 13.51 -30.09
N GLN A 111 -3.07 12.98 -30.95
CA GLN A 111 -3.51 13.71 -32.13
C GLN A 111 -4.39 14.92 -31.76
N GLN A 112 -5.37 14.74 -30.86
CA GLN A 112 -6.22 15.85 -30.41
C GLN A 112 -5.41 16.93 -29.67
N LEU A 113 -4.46 16.52 -28.85
CA LEU A 113 -3.55 17.44 -28.14
C LEU A 113 -2.68 18.22 -29.11
N TRP A 114 -2.18 17.55 -30.14
CA TRP A 114 -1.41 18.19 -31.22
C TRP A 114 -2.25 19.21 -31.99
N ASP A 115 -3.46 18.82 -32.43
CA ASP A 115 -4.37 19.71 -33.17
C ASP A 115 -4.77 20.91 -32.32
N PHE A 116 -4.94 20.72 -31.03
CA PHE A 116 -5.22 21.82 -30.11
C PHE A 116 -4.00 22.76 -29.95
N ALA A 117 -2.79 22.23 -29.84
CA ALA A 117 -1.57 23.05 -29.82
C ALA A 117 -1.42 23.87 -31.09
N ILE A 118 -1.68 23.28 -32.28
CA ILE A 118 -1.72 24.00 -33.56
C ILE A 118 -2.75 25.14 -33.54
N ARG A 119 -3.94 24.89 -32.98
CA ARG A 119 -4.97 25.93 -32.84
C ARG A 119 -4.49 27.07 -31.94
N LEU A 120 -3.87 26.76 -30.80
CA LEU A 120 -3.32 27.80 -29.90
C LEU A 120 -2.25 28.66 -30.58
N ILE A 121 -1.37 28.08 -31.41
CA ILE A 121 -0.39 28.84 -32.18
C ILE A 121 -1.11 29.79 -33.16
N LYS A 122 -2.12 29.29 -33.90
CA LYS A 122 -2.90 30.10 -34.86
C LYS A 122 -3.66 31.25 -34.20
N GLU A 123 -4.09 31.05 -32.96
CA GLU A 123 -4.76 32.08 -32.16
C GLU A 123 -3.80 33.04 -31.46
N GLY A 124 -2.48 32.87 -31.64
CA GLY A 124 -1.48 33.66 -30.96
C GLY A 124 -1.34 33.39 -29.46
N LYS A 125 -1.86 32.25 -28.99
CA LYS A 125 -1.82 31.81 -27.60
C LYS A 125 -0.67 30.85 -27.28
N ALA A 126 0.14 30.51 -28.24
CA ALA A 126 1.35 29.69 -28.07
C ALA A 126 2.45 30.10 -29.05
N TYR A 127 3.69 29.88 -28.67
CA TYR A 127 4.86 30.20 -29.49
C TYR A 127 6.00 29.22 -29.26
N VAL A 128 6.84 29.01 -30.28
CA VAL A 128 8.06 28.20 -30.12
C VAL A 128 9.17 29.07 -29.55
N ASP A 129 9.79 28.57 -28.49
CA ASP A 129 10.90 29.19 -27.76
C ASP A 129 12.18 28.37 -27.96
N GLU A 130 13.28 29.04 -28.34
CA GLU A 130 14.59 28.42 -28.55
C GLU A 130 15.52 28.54 -27.35
N GLN A 131 15.01 29.06 -26.22
CA GLN A 131 15.78 29.16 -24.99
C GLN A 131 15.96 27.78 -24.31
N THR A 132 17.09 27.63 -23.63
CA THR A 132 17.35 26.45 -22.80
C THR A 132 16.47 26.44 -21.57
N SER A 133 16.38 25.28 -20.90
CA SER A 133 15.63 25.15 -19.64
C SER A 133 16.14 26.10 -18.56
N GLU A 134 17.46 26.34 -18.51
CA GLU A 134 18.11 27.25 -17.56
C GLU A 134 17.75 28.71 -17.85
N GLU A 135 17.75 29.13 -19.13
CA GLU A 135 17.34 30.46 -19.52
C GLU A 135 15.86 30.73 -19.22
N ILE A 136 14.99 29.77 -19.51
CA ILE A 136 13.55 29.86 -19.18
C ILE A 136 13.35 29.94 -17.67
N ALA A 137 14.05 29.12 -16.89
CA ALA A 137 13.97 29.14 -15.44
C ALA A 137 14.44 30.49 -14.85
N ALA A 138 15.54 31.05 -15.37
CA ALA A 138 16.06 32.34 -14.95
C ALA A 138 15.07 33.50 -15.26
N GLN A 139 14.37 33.42 -16.39
CA GLN A 139 13.40 34.44 -16.80
C GLN A 139 12.07 34.38 -16.03
N LYS A 140 11.73 33.23 -15.43
CA LYS A 140 10.47 33.10 -14.68
C LYS A 140 10.38 34.04 -13.49
N GLY A 141 11.50 34.54 -12.97
CA GLY A 141 11.50 35.35 -11.76
C GLY A 141 11.23 34.54 -10.48
N THR A 142 10.62 35.18 -9.49
CA THR A 142 10.24 34.56 -8.22
C THR A 142 8.75 34.81 -7.94
N PRO A 143 8.15 34.17 -6.94
CA PRO A 143 6.76 34.46 -6.58
C PRO A 143 6.47 35.93 -6.25
N THR A 144 7.49 36.67 -5.79
CA THR A 144 7.40 38.10 -5.43
C THR A 144 7.95 39.05 -6.48
N GLN A 145 8.62 38.52 -7.52
CA GLN A 145 9.19 39.32 -8.61
C GLN A 145 8.67 38.77 -9.94
N PRO A 146 8.07 39.61 -10.80
CA PRO A 146 7.59 39.19 -12.11
C PRO A 146 8.73 38.63 -12.97
N GLY A 147 8.37 37.72 -13.86
CA GLY A 147 9.29 37.24 -14.90
C GLY A 147 9.46 38.27 -16.03
N THR A 148 10.41 37.98 -16.91
CA THR A 148 10.64 38.72 -18.13
C THR A 148 10.18 37.94 -19.35
N GLU A 149 9.69 38.62 -20.38
CA GLU A 149 9.24 37.96 -21.60
C GLU A 149 10.41 37.33 -22.36
N SER A 150 10.16 36.17 -22.99
CA SER A 150 11.09 35.55 -23.91
C SER A 150 11.27 36.44 -25.15
N PRO A 151 12.49 36.54 -25.74
CA PRO A 151 12.70 37.22 -27.03
C PRO A 151 11.89 36.59 -28.16
N TYR A 152 11.41 35.35 -28.02
CA TYR A 152 10.61 34.63 -29.01
C TYR A 152 9.10 34.72 -28.76
N ARG A 153 8.67 35.42 -27.70
CA ARG A 153 7.25 35.46 -27.28
C ARG A 153 6.34 36.05 -28.36
N ASN A 154 6.85 36.96 -29.15
CA ASN A 154 6.12 37.62 -30.23
C ASN A 154 6.58 37.15 -31.63
N ARG A 155 7.13 35.93 -31.71
CA ARG A 155 7.47 35.27 -32.98
C ARG A 155 6.25 35.21 -33.90
N PRO A 156 6.39 35.44 -35.24
CA PRO A 156 5.29 35.27 -36.18
C PRO A 156 4.63 33.91 -36.08
N ILE A 157 3.31 33.88 -36.24
CA ILE A 157 2.50 32.64 -36.12
C ILE A 157 3.00 31.58 -37.11
N GLU A 158 3.24 31.97 -38.37
CA GLU A 158 3.69 31.07 -39.43
C GLU A 158 5.04 30.43 -39.10
N GLU A 159 5.96 31.18 -38.50
CA GLU A 159 7.25 30.67 -38.07
C GLU A 159 7.12 29.68 -36.92
N SER A 160 6.30 30.00 -35.93
CA SER A 160 6.02 29.06 -34.83
C SER A 160 5.36 27.76 -35.31
N LEU A 161 4.44 27.83 -36.28
CA LEU A 161 3.82 26.65 -36.89
C LEU A 161 4.86 25.79 -37.63
N GLU A 162 5.73 26.39 -38.42
CA GLU A 162 6.78 25.67 -39.14
C GLU A 162 7.75 24.99 -38.18
N LEU A 163 8.22 25.70 -37.16
CA LEU A 163 9.15 25.17 -36.16
C LEU A 163 8.52 24.07 -35.33
N PHE A 164 7.25 24.21 -34.94
CA PHE A 164 6.56 23.16 -34.18
C PHE A 164 6.39 21.86 -35.00
N GLN A 165 6.14 21.99 -36.32
CA GLN A 165 6.12 20.83 -37.21
C GLN A 165 7.51 20.19 -37.33
N LYS A 166 8.58 20.97 -37.41
CA LYS A 166 9.97 20.47 -37.44
C LYS A 166 10.35 19.77 -36.14
N MET A 167 9.85 20.24 -34.99
CA MET A 167 10.02 19.54 -33.71
C MET A 167 9.48 18.10 -33.79
N ASN A 168 8.29 17.91 -34.34
CA ASN A 168 7.71 16.57 -34.47
C ASN A 168 8.31 15.76 -35.63
N ALA A 169 8.83 16.38 -36.66
CA ALA A 169 9.52 15.68 -37.74
C ALA A 169 10.90 15.12 -37.34
N GLY A 170 11.38 15.48 -36.14
CA GLY A 170 12.67 15.02 -35.61
C GLY A 170 13.87 15.81 -36.13
N GLU A 171 13.62 16.95 -36.76
CA GLU A 171 14.66 17.85 -37.28
C GLU A 171 15.32 18.68 -36.18
N ILE A 172 14.70 18.77 -35.02
CA ILE A 172 15.16 19.55 -33.87
C ILE A 172 15.67 18.60 -32.77
N GLU A 173 16.86 18.91 -32.24
CA GLU A 173 17.45 18.14 -31.13
C GLU A 173 16.75 18.43 -29.81
N GLU A 174 16.79 17.43 -28.89
CA GLU A 174 16.25 17.56 -27.53
C GLU A 174 16.85 18.79 -26.82
N GLY A 175 16.01 19.52 -26.10
CA GLY A 175 16.41 20.70 -25.33
C GLY A 175 16.70 21.95 -26.15
N LYS A 176 16.53 21.95 -27.50
CA LYS A 176 16.77 23.10 -28.36
C LYS A 176 15.56 23.98 -28.57
N MET A 177 14.38 23.38 -28.57
CA MET A 177 13.12 24.12 -28.75
C MET A 177 12.04 23.51 -27.87
N VAL A 178 11.13 24.36 -27.42
CA VAL A 178 9.91 23.99 -26.71
C VAL A 178 8.75 24.81 -27.24
N LEU A 179 7.52 24.31 -27.11
CA LEU A 179 6.32 25.11 -27.31
C LEU A 179 5.85 25.63 -25.95
N ARG A 180 5.61 26.94 -25.86
CA ARG A 180 5.12 27.60 -24.64
C ARG A 180 3.74 28.20 -24.88
N ALA A 181 2.86 28.07 -23.88
CA ALA A 181 1.62 28.83 -23.87
C ALA A 181 1.92 30.29 -23.52
N LYS A 182 1.27 31.21 -24.25
CA LYS A 182 1.40 32.67 -24.06
C LYS A 182 0.31 33.14 -23.10
N ILE A 183 0.66 33.33 -21.83
CA ILE A 183 -0.28 33.66 -20.77
C ILE A 183 0.10 35.00 -20.12
N ASP A 184 0.86 34.99 -19.02
CA ASP A 184 1.19 36.17 -18.22
C ASP A 184 2.49 35.98 -17.43
N MET A 185 3.56 36.63 -17.86
CA MET A 185 4.87 36.56 -17.22
C MET A 185 4.94 37.29 -15.86
N ALA A 186 3.95 38.10 -15.53
CA ALA A 186 3.86 38.82 -14.25
C ALA A 186 2.96 38.14 -13.24
N ASN A 187 2.29 37.05 -13.60
CA ASN A 187 1.34 36.36 -12.71
C ASN A 187 2.02 35.87 -11.41
N PRO A 188 1.42 36.11 -10.23
CA PRO A 188 1.94 35.59 -8.96
C PRO A 188 2.07 34.07 -8.95
N ASN A 189 1.17 33.34 -9.62
CA ASN A 189 1.30 31.92 -9.85
C ASN A 189 2.31 31.65 -10.97
N MET A 190 3.47 31.12 -10.60
CA MET A 190 4.55 30.86 -11.54
C MET A 190 4.20 29.85 -12.65
N HIS A 191 3.17 29.01 -12.46
CA HIS A 191 2.68 28.08 -13.48
C HIS A 191 2.00 28.80 -14.65
N PHE A 192 1.53 30.05 -14.45
CA PHE A 192 0.98 30.91 -15.51
C PHE A 192 2.01 31.66 -16.31
N ARG A 193 3.28 31.64 -15.89
CA ARG A 193 4.36 32.38 -16.56
C ARG A 193 4.85 31.64 -17.78
N ASP A 194 4.07 31.69 -18.85
CA ASP A 194 4.30 31.05 -20.14
C ASP A 194 4.84 29.61 -20.00
N PRO A 195 4.03 28.66 -19.50
CA PRO A 195 4.47 27.29 -19.26
C PRO A 195 4.85 26.58 -20.57
N ILE A 196 5.80 25.66 -20.44
CA ILE A 196 6.12 24.73 -21.53
C ILE A 196 4.97 23.74 -21.68
N ILE A 197 4.42 23.59 -22.88
CA ILE A 197 3.32 22.68 -23.19
C ILE A 197 3.73 21.52 -24.11
N TYR A 198 4.83 21.65 -24.87
CA TYR A 198 5.45 20.59 -25.67
C TYR A 198 6.96 20.64 -25.60
N ARG A 199 7.59 19.50 -25.63
CA ARG A 199 9.04 19.29 -25.70
C ARG A 199 9.40 18.23 -26.73
N VAL A 200 10.66 18.21 -27.19
CA VAL A 200 11.21 17.19 -28.08
C VAL A 200 11.77 16.04 -27.21
N VAL A 201 11.37 14.80 -27.52
CA VAL A 201 11.94 13.58 -26.96
C VAL A 201 12.11 12.58 -28.10
N LYS A 202 13.32 12.11 -28.34
CA LYS A 202 13.64 11.20 -29.46
C LYS A 202 13.50 9.71 -29.10
N THR A 203 13.33 9.37 -27.84
CA THR A 203 13.07 7.99 -27.40
C THR A 203 11.75 7.50 -27.98
N PRO A 204 11.70 6.30 -28.62
CA PRO A 204 10.44 5.73 -29.07
C PRO A 204 9.44 5.54 -27.94
N HIS A 205 8.18 5.82 -28.20
CA HIS A 205 7.10 5.66 -27.23
C HIS A 205 6.62 4.19 -27.21
N HIS A 206 6.34 3.63 -26.04
CA HIS A 206 5.97 2.22 -25.86
C HIS A 206 4.72 1.80 -26.67
N ARG A 207 3.77 2.71 -26.95
CA ARG A 207 2.54 2.43 -27.71
C ARG A 207 2.56 3.04 -29.11
N THR A 208 3.07 4.24 -29.30
CA THR A 208 3.02 4.96 -30.58
C THR A 208 4.31 4.85 -31.38
N GLY A 209 5.35 4.21 -30.82
CA GLY A 209 6.63 4.03 -31.49
C GLY A 209 7.28 5.36 -31.88
N ASP A 210 7.66 5.49 -33.14
CA ASP A 210 8.35 6.65 -33.70
C ASP A 210 7.44 7.72 -34.32
N LYS A 211 6.12 7.59 -34.16
CA LYS A 211 5.14 8.52 -34.76
C LYS A 211 5.32 9.95 -34.25
N TRP A 212 5.67 10.11 -32.98
CA TRP A 212 5.81 11.40 -32.33
C TRP A 212 7.25 11.62 -31.89
N LYS A 213 7.72 12.87 -31.99
CA LYS A 213 8.98 13.38 -31.45
C LYS A 213 8.74 14.59 -30.55
N ALA A 214 7.63 15.30 -30.76
CA ALA A 214 7.14 16.33 -29.85
C ALA A 214 6.07 15.73 -28.95
N TYR A 215 6.27 15.85 -27.64
CA TYR A 215 5.40 15.27 -26.60
C TYR A 215 4.80 16.36 -25.72
N PRO A 216 3.50 16.25 -25.39
CA PRO A 216 2.85 17.19 -24.51
C PRO A 216 3.39 17.07 -23.07
N MET A 217 3.40 18.18 -22.36
CA MET A 217 3.68 18.22 -20.94
C MET A 217 2.42 17.84 -20.13
N TYR A 218 2.64 17.34 -18.93
CA TYR A 218 1.57 16.90 -18.03
C TYR A 218 0.46 17.94 -17.86
N ASP A 219 0.80 19.18 -17.48
CA ASP A 219 -0.20 20.24 -17.24
C ASP A 219 -1.05 20.57 -18.47
N PHE A 220 -0.50 20.38 -19.66
CA PHE A 220 -1.24 20.58 -20.92
C PHE A 220 -2.15 19.40 -21.24
N ALA A 221 -1.68 18.17 -21.07
CA ALA A 221 -2.40 16.95 -21.45
C ALA A 221 -3.52 16.57 -20.47
N HIS A 222 -3.29 16.78 -19.17
CA HIS A 222 -4.08 16.22 -18.10
C HIS A 222 -5.54 16.71 -18.11
N GLY A 223 -5.77 18.00 -18.07
CA GLY A 223 -7.13 18.58 -18.07
C GLY A 223 -7.88 18.30 -19.37
N GLN A 224 -7.18 18.28 -20.50
CA GLN A 224 -7.79 17.97 -21.80
C GLN A 224 -8.20 16.50 -21.89
N SER A 225 -7.36 15.57 -21.39
CA SER A 225 -7.71 14.15 -21.30
C SER A 225 -8.96 13.94 -20.43
N ASP A 226 -9.04 14.62 -19.29
CA ASP A 226 -10.24 14.61 -18.46
C ASP A 226 -11.48 15.11 -19.23
N PHE A 227 -11.32 16.18 -20.03
CA PHE A 227 -12.41 16.72 -20.85
C PHE A 227 -12.85 15.73 -21.94
N PHE A 228 -11.92 15.09 -22.65
CA PHE A 228 -12.24 14.12 -23.71
C PHE A 228 -12.94 12.88 -23.17
N GLU A 229 -12.61 12.45 -21.96
CA GLU A 229 -13.22 11.29 -21.29
C GLU A 229 -14.52 11.62 -20.56
N GLY A 230 -14.89 12.88 -20.49
CA GLY A 230 -16.10 13.31 -19.78
C GLY A 230 -16.00 13.16 -18.27
N VAL A 231 -14.81 13.29 -17.71
CA VAL A 231 -14.60 13.33 -16.25
C VAL A 231 -15.34 14.52 -15.67
N THR A 232 -15.99 14.30 -14.51
CA THR A 232 -16.72 15.35 -13.79
C THR A 232 -15.91 15.87 -12.61
N HIS A 233 -15.37 14.96 -11.81
CA HIS A 233 -14.59 15.24 -10.61
C HIS A 233 -13.17 14.67 -10.79
N SER A 234 -12.23 15.57 -10.99
CA SER A 234 -10.82 15.28 -11.18
C SER A 234 -10.12 15.38 -9.83
N LEU A 235 -9.87 14.23 -9.18
CA LEU A 235 -9.33 14.18 -7.83
C LEU A 235 -7.81 14.00 -7.88
N CYS A 236 -7.06 14.78 -7.09
CA CYS A 236 -5.61 14.72 -7.01
C CYS A 236 -5.10 15.15 -5.63
N THR A 237 -3.80 15.07 -5.41
CA THR A 237 -3.21 15.46 -4.13
C THR A 237 -2.98 16.97 -4.02
N LEU A 238 -2.82 17.48 -2.78
CA LEU A 238 -2.68 18.92 -2.47
C LEU A 238 -1.50 19.60 -3.18
N GLU A 239 -0.51 18.86 -3.62
CA GLU A 239 0.61 19.41 -4.41
C GLU A 239 0.17 20.02 -5.74
N PHE A 240 -1.01 19.66 -6.25
CA PHE A 240 -1.57 20.18 -7.49
C PHE A 240 -2.48 21.41 -7.30
N VAL A 241 -2.64 21.92 -6.09
CA VAL A 241 -3.45 23.14 -5.83
C VAL A 241 -2.98 24.31 -6.68
N VAL A 242 -1.67 24.49 -6.80
CA VAL A 242 -1.08 25.58 -7.60
C VAL A 242 -1.20 25.35 -9.12
N HIS A 243 -1.44 24.12 -9.55
CA HIS A 243 -1.68 23.73 -10.95
C HIS A 243 -3.15 23.91 -11.37
N ARG A 244 -4.11 23.86 -10.42
CA ARG A 244 -5.53 23.94 -10.74
C ARG A 244 -5.93 25.12 -11.60
N PRO A 245 -5.46 26.36 -11.38
CA PRO A 245 -5.81 27.47 -12.28
C PRO A 245 -5.36 27.24 -13.72
N LEU A 246 -4.21 26.60 -13.94
CA LEU A 246 -3.72 26.26 -15.27
C LEU A 246 -4.55 25.13 -15.90
N TYR A 247 -4.93 24.14 -15.11
CA TYR A 247 -5.88 23.09 -15.51
C TYR A 247 -7.20 23.72 -16.01
N ASP A 248 -7.80 24.60 -15.23
CA ASP A 248 -9.04 25.28 -15.59
C ASP A 248 -8.88 26.09 -16.89
N LEU A 249 -7.76 26.81 -17.05
CA LEU A 249 -7.50 27.59 -18.26
C LEU A 249 -7.44 26.72 -19.52
N PHE A 250 -6.72 25.60 -19.48
CA PHE A 250 -6.62 24.71 -20.65
C PHE A 250 -7.92 24.00 -20.95
N VAL A 251 -8.68 23.62 -19.94
CA VAL A 251 -10.03 23.04 -20.13
C VAL A 251 -10.97 24.07 -20.78
N ASP A 252 -10.96 25.33 -20.31
CA ASP A 252 -11.77 26.40 -20.91
C ASP A 252 -11.34 26.71 -22.35
N TRP A 253 -10.05 26.68 -22.63
CA TRP A 253 -9.56 26.88 -23.99
C TRP A 253 -9.90 25.73 -24.94
N VAL A 254 -9.84 24.48 -24.51
CA VAL A 254 -10.20 23.33 -25.35
C VAL A 254 -11.71 23.29 -25.61
N LYS A 255 -12.51 23.67 -24.63
CA LYS A 255 -13.96 23.78 -24.73
C LYS A 255 -14.42 24.85 -25.75
N ASP A 256 -13.58 25.84 -26.03
CA ASP A 256 -13.77 26.88 -27.06
C ASP A 256 -15.11 27.63 -26.94
N GLY A 257 -15.49 28.00 -25.71
CA GLY A 257 -16.73 28.71 -25.42
C GLY A 257 -18.01 27.97 -25.78
N LYS A 258 -17.94 26.73 -26.21
CA LYS A 258 -19.10 25.86 -26.43
C LYS A 258 -19.62 25.41 -25.10
N ASP A 259 -20.83 25.81 -24.75
CA ASP A 259 -21.47 25.63 -23.46
C ASP A 259 -20.73 26.31 -22.29
N LEU A 260 -21.20 27.50 -21.99
CA LEU A 260 -20.72 28.27 -20.83
C LEU A 260 -21.30 27.76 -19.51
N ASP A 261 -22.08 26.69 -19.53
CA ASP A 261 -22.46 26.02 -18.30
C ASP A 261 -21.24 25.35 -17.65
N ASP A 262 -21.31 25.11 -16.37
CA ASP A 262 -20.26 24.55 -15.55
C ASP A 262 -20.06 23.02 -15.77
N ASN A 263 -20.59 22.48 -16.89
CA ASN A 263 -20.50 21.07 -17.27
C ASN A 263 -19.15 20.74 -17.90
N ARG A 264 -18.11 20.78 -17.10
CA ARG A 264 -16.75 20.42 -17.47
C ARG A 264 -16.03 19.76 -16.29
N PRO A 265 -14.87 19.13 -16.51
CA PRO A 265 -14.10 18.60 -15.38
C PRO A 265 -13.66 19.72 -14.42
N HIS A 266 -13.78 19.47 -13.14
CA HIS A 266 -13.22 20.28 -12.06
C HIS A 266 -12.23 19.50 -11.25
N GLN A 267 -11.10 20.14 -10.91
CA GLN A 267 -10.06 19.55 -10.09
C GLN A 267 -10.31 19.85 -8.61
N TYR A 268 -10.23 18.81 -7.78
CA TYR A 268 -10.31 18.91 -6.33
C TYR A 268 -9.13 18.19 -5.70
N GLU A 269 -8.52 18.80 -4.69
CA GLU A 269 -7.30 18.30 -4.10
C GLU A 269 -7.53 17.81 -2.65
N PHE A 270 -6.91 16.69 -2.33
CA PHE A 270 -6.95 16.09 -1.00
C PHE A 270 -5.53 15.82 -0.48
N ASN A 271 -5.42 15.64 0.84
CA ASN A 271 -4.13 15.36 1.48
C ASN A 271 -3.54 14.03 1.06
N LYS A 272 -2.26 14.03 0.74
CA LYS A 272 -1.52 12.79 0.49
C LYS A 272 -1.37 11.97 1.79
N LEU A 273 -1.12 10.67 1.64
CA LEU A 273 -0.76 9.83 2.76
C LEU A 273 0.70 10.04 3.14
N ASN A 274 0.94 10.53 4.35
CA ASN A 274 2.23 10.49 5.01
C ASN A 274 2.13 9.49 6.16
N LEU A 275 3.04 8.54 6.22
CA LEU A 275 3.03 7.43 7.17
C LEU A 275 4.36 7.38 7.91
N SER A 276 4.31 7.26 9.24
CA SER A 276 5.52 7.12 10.05
C SER A 276 6.29 5.85 9.69
N TYR A 277 7.57 5.83 9.93
CA TYR A 277 8.47 4.70 9.61
C TYR A 277 8.45 4.28 8.14
N THR A 278 8.16 5.22 7.20
CA THR A 278 7.94 4.89 5.79
C THR A 278 8.55 5.93 4.86
N LEU A 279 9.23 5.46 3.82
CA LEU A 279 9.64 6.26 2.66
C LEU A 279 8.80 5.82 1.45
N MET A 280 8.15 6.78 0.77
CA MET A 280 7.31 6.50 -0.40
C MET A 280 7.83 7.15 -1.69
N SER A 281 8.93 7.89 -1.62
CA SER A 281 9.55 8.47 -2.81
C SER A 281 10.02 7.36 -3.75
N LYS A 282 9.52 7.36 -4.98
CA LYS A 282 9.89 6.40 -6.02
C LYS A 282 11.40 6.23 -6.18
N ARG A 283 12.13 7.34 -6.19
CA ARG A 283 13.60 7.33 -6.30
C ARG A 283 14.25 6.54 -5.17
N ASN A 284 13.76 6.72 -3.93
CA ASN A 284 14.29 6.01 -2.76
C ASN A 284 13.93 4.53 -2.80
N LEU A 285 12.69 4.19 -3.19
CA LEU A 285 12.25 2.80 -3.33
C LEU A 285 13.06 2.06 -4.40
N LEU A 286 13.30 2.72 -5.54
CA LEU A 286 14.15 2.17 -6.60
C LEU A 286 15.59 1.93 -6.11
N THR A 287 16.15 2.84 -5.30
CA THR A 287 17.47 2.67 -4.69
C THR A 287 17.51 1.43 -3.78
N LEU A 288 16.51 1.24 -2.92
CA LEU A 288 16.43 0.05 -2.05
C LEU A 288 16.49 -1.25 -2.84
N VAL A 289 15.77 -1.33 -3.96
CA VAL A 289 15.75 -2.51 -4.83
C VAL A 289 17.07 -2.69 -5.58
N LYS A 290 17.58 -1.62 -6.22
CA LYS A 290 18.81 -1.70 -7.02
C LYS A 290 20.05 -2.03 -6.20
N GLU A 291 20.14 -1.50 -4.99
CA GLU A 291 21.28 -1.71 -4.09
C GLU A 291 21.14 -2.99 -3.24
N GLY A 292 20.07 -3.77 -3.46
CA GLY A 292 19.85 -5.04 -2.76
C GLY A 292 19.60 -4.92 -1.26
N LEU A 293 19.11 -3.75 -0.80
CA LEU A 293 18.72 -3.55 0.60
C LEU A 293 17.41 -4.26 0.94
N VAL A 294 16.62 -4.55 -0.08
CA VAL A 294 15.42 -5.39 -0.06
C VAL A 294 15.48 -6.38 -1.23
N GLU A 295 14.71 -7.47 -1.17
CA GLU A 295 14.72 -8.51 -2.21
C GLU A 295 14.18 -8.02 -3.56
N GLY A 296 13.21 -7.10 -3.54
CA GLY A 296 12.56 -6.60 -4.74
C GLY A 296 11.40 -5.68 -4.39
N TRP A 297 10.59 -5.34 -5.39
CA TRP A 297 9.45 -4.45 -5.21
C TRP A 297 8.36 -5.03 -4.31
N ASP A 298 8.24 -6.35 -4.25
CA ASP A 298 7.28 -7.07 -3.41
C ASP A 298 7.86 -7.54 -2.07
N ASP A 299 9.05 -7.06 -1.69
CA ASP A 299 9.60 -7.35 -0.36
C ASP A 299 8.58 -6.92 0.71
N PRO A 300 8.23 -7.79 1.69
CA PRO A 300 7.26 -7.48 2.73
C PRO A 300 7.59 -6.27 3.62
N ARG A 301 8.78 -5.71 3.52
CA ARG A 301 9.20 -4.47 4.21
C ARG A 301 9.00 -3.21 3.37
N MET A 302 8.67 -3.38 2.09
CA MET A 302 8.39 -2.27 1.18
C MET A 302 6.97 -1.73 1.38
N PRO A 303 6.75 -0.40 1.21
CA PRO A 303 5.43 0.20 1.31
C PRO A 303 4.62 0.08 0.01
N THR A 304 5.05 -0.74 -0.93
CA THR A 304 4.34 -1.05 -2.16
C THR A 304 3.09 -1.90 -1.86
N ILE A 305 2.07 -1.77 -2.69
CA ILE A 305 0.84 -2.57 -2.53
C ILE A 305 1.17 -4.06 -2.65
N CYS A 306 2.01 -4.46 -3.63
CA CYS A 306 2.47 -5.84 -3.77
C CYS A 306 3.31 -6.32 -2.56
N GLY A 307 4.08 -5.44 -1.93
CA GLY A 307 4.82 -5.74 -0.70
C GLY A 307 3.88 -6.02 0.48
N PHE A 308 2.88 -5.19 0.69
CA PHE A 308 1.87 -5.41 1.73
C PHE A 308 1.06 -6.68 1.46
N ARG A 309 0.68 -6.94 0.20
CA ARG A 309 0.00 -8.18 -0.20
C ARG A 309 0.84 -9.40 0.16
N ARG A 310 2.12 -9.45 -0.22
CA ARG A 310 3.03 -10.55 0.11
C ARG A 310 3.24 -10.71 1.62
N ARG A 311 3.23 -9.60 2.38
CA ARG A 311 3.30 -9.63 3.83
C ARG A 311 2.06 -10.23 4.49
N GLY A 312 0.93 -10.27 3.79
CA GLY A 312 -0.33 -10.83 4.29
C GLY A 312 -1.35 -9.78 4.74
N TYR A 313 -1.18 -8.52 4.36
CA TYR A 313 -2.24 -7.52 4.52
C TYR A 313 -3.39 -7.86 3.59
N SER A 314 -4.62 -7.78 4.07
CA SER A 314 -5.80 -7.92 3.24
C SER A 314 -6.16 -6.60 2.56
N PRO A 315 -6.80 -6.63 1.38
CA PRO A 315 -7.29 -5.40 0.76
C PRO A 315 -8.30 -4.66 1.65
N GLU A 316 -9.13 -5.38 2.39
CA GLU A 316 -10.09 -4.83 3.34
C GLU A 316 -9.40 -4.09 4.48
N SER A 317 -8.29 -4.61 4.99
CA SER A 317 -7.51 -3.95 6.06
C SER A 317 -6.92 -2.62 5.60
N ILE A 318 -6.44 -2.54 4.36
CA ILE A 318 -5.92 -1.30 3.77
C ILE A 318 -7.04 -0.29 3.57
N ARG A 319 -8.18 -0.69 2.99
CA ARG A 319 -9.36 0.17 2.84
C ARG A 319 -9.87 0.69 4.18
N LYS A 320 -9.92 -0.18 5.19
CA LYS A 320 -10.32 0.18 6.56
C LYS A 320 -9.39 1.22 7.19
N PHE A 321 -8.09 1.06 7.00
CA PHE A 321 -7.10 2.05 7.45
C PHE A 321 -7.32 3.40 6.77
N ILE A 322 -7.46 3.42 5.43
CA ILE A 322 -7.68 4.63 4.65
C ILE A 322 -8.98 5.32 5.09
N ASP A 323 -10.02 4.54 5.35
CA ASP A 323 -11.29 5.04 5.86
C ASP A 323 -11.18 5.69 7.24
N LYS A 324 -10.36 5.12 8.12
CA LYS A 324 -10.09 5.67 9.47
C LYS A 324 -9.33 7.00 9.43
N ILE A 325 -8.35 7.15 8.55
CA ILE A 325 -7.58 8.40 8.42
C ILE A 325 -8.34 9.49 7.66
N GLY A 326 -9.25 9.10 6.77
CA GLY A 326 -10.09 10.01 5.99
C GLY A 326 -9.35 10.89 5.00
N TYR A 327 -10.06 11.91 4.49
CA TYR A 327 -9.58 12.87 3.50
C TYR A 327 -9.76 14.29 4.04
N THR A 328 -8.71 15.10 3.95
CA THR A 328 -8.67 16.46 4.46
C THR A 328 -8.00 17.41 3.46
N THR A 329 -8.05 18.70 3.73
CA THR A 329 -7.39 19.75 2.94
C THR A 329 -6.03 20.18 3.54
N TYR A 330 -5.49 19.39 4.45
CA TYR A 330 -4.18 19.62 5.07
C TYR A 330 -3.44 18.29 5.23
N ASP A 331 -2.11 18.32 5.11
CA ASP A 331 -1.26 17.16 5.31
C ASP A 331 -1.07 16.86 6.80
N ALA A 332 -1.05 15.57 7.15
CA ALA A 332 -0.75 15.08 8.49
C ALA A 332 0.12 13.81 8.38
N LEU A 333 0.96 13.59 9.38
CA LEU A 333 1.68 12.33 9.55
C LEU A 333 0.77 11.34 10.30
N ASN A 334 0.48 10.20 9.68
CA ASN A 334 -0.29 9.13 10.29
C ASN A 334 0.66 8.10 10.92
N ASP A 335 0.30 7.60 12.10
CA ASP A 335 1.10 6.58 12.78
C ASP A 335 0.93 5.22 12.09
N PHE A 336 2.05 4.55 11.80
CA PHE A 336 2.07 3.19 11.25
C PHE A 336 1.33 2.19 12.14
N ALA A 337 1.31 2.42 13.46
CA ALA A 337 0.58 1.58 14.40
C ALA A 337 -0.94 1.56 14.13
N LEU A 338 -1.51 2.65 13.57
CA LEU A 338 -2.91 2.69 13.17
C LEU A 338 -3.19 1.75 11.99
N LEU A 339 -2.28 1.67 11.02
CA LEU A 339 -2.36 0.70 9.92
C LEU A 339 -2.29 -0.73 10.47
N GLU A 340 -1.32 -1.03 11.34
CA GLU A 340 -1.19 -2.34 11.97
C GLU A 340 -2.44 -2.72 12.79
N SER A 341 -3.06 -1.76 13.48
CA SER A 341 -4.31 -1.98 14.22
C SER A 341 -5.47 -2.35 13.28
N ALA A 342 -5.60 -1.66 12.14
CA ALA A 342 -6.62 -2.00 11.14
C ALA A 342 -6.41 -3.41 10.57
N VAL A 343 -5.16 -3.81 10.35
CA VAL A 343 -4.80 -5.16 9.90
C VAL A 343 -5.16 -6.21 10.94
N ARG A 344 -4.83 -5.99 12.23
CA ARG A 344 -5.21 -6.91 13.31
C ARG A 344 -6.72 -7.08 13.42
N GLU A 345 -7.44 -6.01 13.35
CA GLU A 345 -8.90 -6.02 13.41
C GLU A 345 -9.52 -6.86 12.29
N ASP A 346 -9.05 -6.68 11.07
CA ASP A 346 -9.53 -7.44 9.91
C ASP A 346 -9.10 -8.92 9.99
N LEU A 347 -7.84 -9.19 10.29
CA LEU A 347 -7.32 -10.55 10.36
C LEU A 347 -7.89 -11.34 11.55
N ASN A 348 -8.27 -10.68 12.64
CA ASN A 348 -8.97 -11.35 13.73
C ASN A 348 -10.28 -11.96 13.28
N ALA A 349 -11.01 -11.29 12.41
CA ALA A 349 -12.29 -11.79 11.90
C ALA A 349 -12.15 -12.93 10.89
N ARG A 350 -11.05 -13.00 10.12
CA ARG A 350 -10.94 -13.93 8.98
C ARG A 350 -9.88 -15.03 9.11
N SER A 351 -8.88 -14.88 9.98
CA SER A 351 -7.76 -15.82 10.02
C SER A 351 -8.10 -17.15 10.66
N THR A 352 -7.64 -18.23 10.08
CA THR A 352 -7.70 -19.56 10.70
C THR A 352 -6.66 -19.65 11.83
N ARG A 353 -7.10 -20.08 13.02
CA ARG A 353 -6.24 -20.29 14.19
C ARG A 353 -5.54 -21.63 14.07
N VAL A 354 -4.23 -21.60 14.14
CA VAL A 354 -3.38 -22.80 14.07
C VAL A 354 -2.29 -22.74 15.14
N SER A 355 -1.77 -23.89 15.53
CA SER A 355 -0.60 -23.97 16.39
C SER A 355 0.66 -24.02 15.55
N ALA A 356 1.63 -23.19 15.94
CA ALA A 356 2.97 -23.16 15.38
C ALA A 356 3.97 -22.90 16.50
N VAL A 357 5.08 -23.60 16.49
CA VAL A 357 6.17 -23.47 17.47
C VAL A 357 7.38 -22.93 16.76
N LEU A 358 7.81 -21.72 17.11
CA LEU A 358 8.88 -20.99 16.42
C LEU A 358 10.25 -21.19 17.05
N ASN A 359 10.31 -21.38 18.38
CA ASN A 359 11.53 -21.68 19.11
C ASN A 359 11.30 -22.95 19.94
N PRO A 360 11.45 -24.13 19.31
CA PRO A 360 10.98 -25.39 19.89
C PRO A 360 11.85 -25.89 21.02
N VAL A 361 11.21 -26.48 22.03
CA VAL A 361 11.77 -27.42 22.97
C VAL A 361 10.84 -28.62 23.10
N LYS A 362 11.39 -29.80 23.28
CA LYS A 362 10.60 -31.04 23.40
C LYS A 362 9.92 -31.12 24.78
N LEU A 363 8.62 -31.37 24.77
CA LEU A 363 7.82 -31.72 25.97
C LEU A 363 7.47 -33.20 25.91
N ILE A 364 7.83 -33.97 26.95
CA ILE A 364 7.54 -35.39 27.06
C ILE A 364 6.54 -35.61 28.19
N LEU A 365 5.39 -36.20 27.83
CA LEU A 365 4.36 -36.60 28.81
C LEU A 365 4.68 -38.00 29.29
N THR A 366 5.31 -38.09 30.46
CA THR A 366 5.92 -39.34 30.96
C THR A 366 4.90 -40.45 31.24
N ASN A 367 3.66 -40.11 31.57
CA ASN A 367 2.57 -41.06 31.84
C ASN A 367 1.60 -41.24 30.65
N TYR A 368 1.86 -40.60 29.50
CA TYR A 368 1.05 -40.81 28.29
C TYR A 368 1.54 -42.10 27.58
N PRO A 369 0.64 -43.00 27.15
CA PRO A 369 1.04 -44.26 26.52
C PRO A 369 1.88 -44.08 25.26
N GLU A 370 2.94 -44.87 25.15
CA GLU A 370 3.78 -44.90 23.95
C GLU A 370 2.97 -45.34 22.73
N GLY A 371 3.16 -44.66 21.61
CA GLY A 371 2.50 -44.97 20.35
C GLY A 371 1.02 -44.55 20.27
N GLN A 372 0.43 -44.08 21.36
CA GLN A 372 -0.94 -43.59 21.34
C GLN A 372 -0.99 -42.21 20.65
N VAL A 373 -1.95 -42.05 19.71
CA VAL A 373 -2.27 -40.80 19.04
C VAL A 373 -3.76 -40.54 19.19
N GLU A 374 -4.11 -39.36 19.63
CA GLU A 374 -5.50 -38.91 19.74
C GLU A 374 -5.74 -37.71 18.85
N GLU A 375 -6.94 -37.66 18.28
CA GLU A 375 -7.41 -36.49 17.55
C GLU A 375 -8.05 -35.49 18.52
N MET A 376 -7.61 -34.23 18.43
CA MET A 376 -8.18 -33.09 19.15
C MET A 376 -8.85 -32.16 18.17
N GLU A 377 -10.05 -31.70 18.49
CA GLU A 377 -10.77 -30.72 17.69
C GLU A 377 -10.33 -29.29 18.03
N ALA A 378 -10.01 -28.51 17.02
CA ALA A 378 -9.66 -27.08 17.11
C ALA A 378 -10.61 -26.21 16.28
N ILE A 379 -11.13 -25.15 16.88
CA ILE A 379 -12.00 -24.19 16.21
C ILE A 379 -11.15 -23.34 15.25
N ASN A 380 -11.56 -23.26 13.97
CA ASN A 380 -10.86 -22.48 12.97
C ASN A 380 -10.88 -20.98 13.27
N ASN A 381 -12.02 -20.46 13.68
CA ASN A 381 -12.13 -19.06 14.07
C ASN A 381 -13.21 -18.87 15.15
N PRO A 382 -12.86 -18.44 16.37
CA PRO A 382 -13.83 -18.22 17.44
C PRO A 382 -14.76 -17.02 17.20
N GLU A 383 -14.39 -16.08 16.32
CA GLU A 383 -15.23 -14.95 15.92
C GLU A 383 -16.24 -15.33 14.82
N ASP A 384 -16.00 -16.44 14.11
CA ASP A 384 -16.86 -16.98 13.07
C ASP A 384 -16.93 -18.51 13.16
N LEU A 385 -17.90 -19.02 13.92
CA LEU A 385 -18.10 -20.45 14.09
C LEU A 385 -18.50 -21.18 12.80
N SER A 386 -18.97 -20.45 11.77
CA SER A 386 -19.27 -21.04 10.46
C SER A 386 -18.00 -21.49 9.71
N ALA A 387 -16.82 -20.98 10.09
CA ALA A 387 -15.54 -21.42 9.56
C ALA A 387 -15.20 -22.88 9.94
N GLY A 388 -15.94 -23.48 10.88
CA GLY A 388 -15.81 -24.89 11.27
C GLY A 388 -14.61 -25.17 12.17
N THR A 389 -14.17 -26.42 12.12
CA THR A 389 -13.09 -26.96 12.95
C THR A 389 -12.09 -27.75 12.10
N HIS A 390 -10.93 -28.02 12.67
CA HIS A 390 -9.96 -28.95 12.11
C HIS A 390 -9.40 -29.86 13.24
N THR A 391 -8.71 -30.91 12.83
CA THR A 391 -8.15 -31.91 13.75
C THR A 391 -6.67 -31.69 13.96
N ILE A 392 -6.22 -31.76 15.22
CA ILE A 392 -4.82 -31.80 15.62
C ILE A 392 -4.52 -33.14 16.26
N GLU A 393 -3.44 -33.79 15.87
CA GLU A 393 -2.98 -35.05 16.46
C GLU A 393 -2.16 -34.78 17.73
N PHE A 394 -2.52 -35.44 18.81
CA PHE A 394 -1.88 -35.35 20.12
C PHE A 394 -1.14 -36.66 20.44
N SER A 395 0.09 -36.54 20.92
CA SER A 395 0.94 -37.70 21.24
C SER A 395 1.78 -37.45 22.50
N ARG A 396 2.54 -38.45 22.89
CA ARG A 396 3.43 -38.39 24.07
C ARG A 396 4.49 -37.31 23.97
N GLU A 397 5.07 -37.13 22.80
CA GLU A 397 6.11 -36.12 22.52
C GLU A 397 5.54 -34.94 21.74
N LEU A 398 5.73 -33.75 22.27
CA LEU A 398 5.22 -32.49 21.72
C LEU A 398 6.36 -31.48 21.57
N TRP A 399 6.25 -30.60 20.59
CA TRP A 399 7.00 -29.36 20.54
C TRP A 399 6.22 -28.27 21.28
N MET A 400 6.90 -27.52 22.14
CA MET A 400 6.38 -26.31 22.79
C MET A 400 7.37 -25.15 22.62
N GLU A 401 6.91 -23.93 22.83
CA GLU A 401 7.82 -22.78 22.84
C GLU A 401 8.80 -22.87 24.01
N ARG A 402 10.07 -22.68 23.74
CA ARG A 402 11.14 -22.66 24.75
C ARG A 402 10.87 -21.62 25.84
N ASP A 403 10.35 -20.45 25.46
CA ASP A 403 10.02 -19.37 26.39
C ASP A 403 8.80 -19.66 27.27
N ASP A 404 8.06 -20.72 26.99
CA ASP A 404 6.94 -21.20 27.83
C ASP A 404 7.41 -22.08 28.97
N PHE A 405 8.70 -22.40 29.09
CA PHE A 405 9.29 -23.12 30.20
C PHE A 405 10.35 -22.30 30.93
N MET A 406 10.34 -22.34 32.26
CA MET A 406 11.37 -21.78 33.12
C MET A 406 11.54 -22.65 34.34
N GLU A 407 12.75 -23.12 34.66
CA GLU A 407 13.00 -23.98 35.80
C GLU A 407 12.82 -23.22 37.12
N ASP A 408 13.45 -22.05 37.24
CA ASP A 408 13.30 -21.17 38.39
C ASP A 408 12.48 -19.93 37.98
N ALA A 409 11.17 -20.01 38.14
CA ALA A 409 10.25 -18.99 37.67
C ALA A 409 9.82 -17.99 38.75
N PRO A 410 9.67 -16.68 38.41
CA PRO A 410 9.13 -15.70 39.34
C PRO A 410 7.63 -15.96 39.63
N LYS A 411 7.13 -15.45 40.77
CA LYS A 411 5.76 -15.68 41.27
C LYS A 411 4.62 -15.38 40.27
N LYS A 412 4.87 -14.48 39.30
CA LYS A 412 3.88 -14.09 38.26
C LYS A 412 4.10 -14.75 36.91
N TYR A 413 4.87 -15.83 36.86
CA TYR A 413 5.08 -16.61 35.64
C TYR A 413 3.93 -17.61 35.48
N PHE A 414 3.04 -17.34 34.53
CA PHE A 414 1.84 -18.15 34.28
C PHE A 414 2.03 -19.12 33.10
N ARG A 415 3.18 -19.79 33.05
CA ARG A 415 3.56 -20.77 32.05
C ARG A 415 4.09 -22.02 32.76
N MET A 416 4.84 -22.87 32.08
CA MET A 416 5.31 -24.12 32.61
C MET A 416 6.55 -23.95 33.49
N THR A 417 6.48 -24.43 34.71
CA THR A 417 7.59 -24.54 35.67
C THR A 417 7.38 -25.78 36.54
N PRO A 418 8.44 -26.42 37.07
CA PRO A 418 8.30 -27.61 37.88
C PRO A 418 7.29 -27.44 39.02
N GLY A 419 6.36 -28.41 39.14
CA GLY A 419 5.29 -28.42 40.14
C GLY A 419 4.03 -27.64 39.76
N GLN A 420 4.03 -26.87 38.66
CA GLN A 420 2.88 -26.09 38.24
C GLN A 420 2.06 -26.80 37.15
N GLU A 421 0.74 -26.64 37.23
CA GLU A 421 -0.20 -27.08 36.20
C GLU A 421 -0.44 -26.00 35.15
N VAL A 422 -0.49 -26.43 33.88
CA VAL A 422 -0.90 -25.62 32.74
C VAL A 422 -1.84 -26.41 31.84
N ARG A 423 -2.64 -25.73 31.08
CA ARG A 423 -3.48 -26.32 30.02
C ARG A 423 -2.72 -26.38 28.72
N LEU A 424 -2.63 -27.56 28.12
CA LEU A 424 -2.32 -27.68 26.69
C LEU A 424 -3.60 -27.44 25.91
N LYS A 425 -3.59 -26.42 25.05
CA LYS A 425 -4.78 -25.95 24.35
C LYS A 425 -5.44 -27.07 23.56
N ASN A 426 -6.76 -27.18 23.64
CA ASN A 426 -7.58 -28.24 23.03
C ASN A 426 -7.27 -29.68 23.50
N ALA A 427 -6.42 -29.88 24.50
CA ALA A 427 -5.99 -31.20 24.97
C ALA A 427 -6.22 -31.36 26.45
N TYR A 428 -5.18 -31.48 27.24
CA TYR A 428 -5.24 -31.85 28.67
C TYR A 428 -4.60 -30.77 29.55
N ILE A 429 -4.91 -30.86 30.86
CA ILE A 429 -4.11 -30.19 31.89
C ILE A 429 -2.92 -31.09 32.21
N VAL A 430 -1.74 -30.48 32.28
CA VAL A 430 -0.48 -31.18 32.58
C VAL A 430 0.23 -30.51 33.73
N LYS A 431 0.95 -31.32 34.54
CA LYS A 431 1.79 -30.83 35.62
C LYS A 431 3.26 -31.06 35.26
N CYS A 432 4.05 -29.99 35.23
CA CYS A 432 5.48 -30.10 34.97
C CYS A 432 6.19 -30.83 36.13
N THR A 433 7.07 -31.77 35.80
CA THR A 433 7.85 -32.57 36.76
C THR A 433 9.34 -32.23 36.74
N GLY A 434 9.85 -31.60 35.68
CA GLY A 434 11.25 -31.23 35.59
C GLY A 434 11.72 -31.04 34.16
N CYS A 435 13.03 -31.00 33.96
CA CYS A 435 13.65 -30.86 32.66
C CYS A 435 14.99 -31.61 32.61
N LYS A 436 15.48 -31.82 31.39
CA LYS A 436 16.84 -32.27 31.08
C LYS A 436 17.63 -31.15 30.41
N LYS A 437 18.87 -31.01 30.85
CA LYS A 437 19.80 -30.01 30.30
C LYS A 437 20.96 -30.69 29.57
N ASP A 438 21.52 -30.00 28.57
CA ASP A 438 22.76 -30.36 27.90
C ASP A 438 23.98 -30.01 28.77
N GLU A 439 25.18 -30.29 28.26
CA GLU A 439 26.45 -29.98 28.92
C GLU A 439 26.68 -28.46 29.14
N ASN A 440 26.00 -27.63 28.38
CA ASN A 440 26.07 -26.17 28.48
C ASN A 440 24.98 -25.56 29.38
N GLY A 441 24.14 -26.40 29.98
CA GLY A 441 23.05 -25.98 30.84
C GLY A 441 21.77 -25.56 30.11
N ASN A 442 21.69 -25.75 28.79
CA ASN A 442 20.47 -25.46 28.03
C ASN A 442 19.44 -26.57 28.21
N VAL A 443 18.19 -26.17 28.36
CA VAL A 443 17.08 -27.13 28.43
C VAL A 443 16.87 -27.78 27.07
N VAL A 444 16.92 -29.10 27.00
CA VAL A 444 16.73 -29.92 25.80
C VAL A 444 15.43 -30.70 25.80
N GLU A 445 14.94 -31.07 26.99
CA GLU A 445 13.65 -31.73 27.17
C GLU A 445 12.97 -31.19 28.42
N VAL A 446 11.64 -31.07 28.37
CA VAL A 446 10.78 -30.74 29.50
C VAL A 446 9.90 -31.95 29.77
N TYR A 447 9.69 -32.29 31.02
CA TYR A 447 8.87 -33.43 31.43
C TYR A 447 7.61 -32.96 32.15
N ALA A 448 6.49 -33.61 31.84
CA ALA A 448 5.22 -33.37 32.52
C ALA A 448 4.39 -34.65 32.59
N GLU A 449 3.43 -34.67 33.48
CA GLU A 449 2.38 -35.71 33.59
C GLU A 449 1.04 -35.09 33.20
N TYR A 450 0.29 -35.76 32.31
CA TYR A 450 -1.07 -35.34 31.96
C TYR A 450 -2.10 -35.92 32.89
N ASP A 451 -3.20 -35.18 33.11
CA ASP A 451 -4.37 -35.67 33.83
C ASP A 451 -5.41 -36.19 32.81
N PRO A 452 -5.62 -37.51 32.70
CA PRO A 452 -6.50 -38.08 31.68
C PRO A 452 -7.97 -37.68 31.81
N ASN A 453 -8.39 -37.15 32.97
CA ASN A 453 -9.77 -36.71 33.22
C ASN A 453 -10.03 -35.27 32.70
N THR A 454 -9.01 -34.59 32.20
CA THR A 454 -9.07 -33.16 31.83
C THR A 454 -9.08 -32.92 30.34
N LYS A 455 -9.35 -33.93 29.51
CA LYS A 455 -9.48 -33.74 28.05
C LYS A 455 -10.53 -32.67 27.78
N SER A 456 -10.25 -31.79 26.83
CA SER A 456 -11.18 -30.73 26.40
C SER A 456 -12.56 -31.33 26.10
N GLY A 457 -13.61 -30.75 26.68
CA GLY A 457 -14.98 -31.26 26.62
C GLY A 457 -15.40 -32.16 27.81
N MET A 458 -14.47 -32.65 28.63
CA MET A 458 -14.79 -33.37 29.84
C MET A 458 -15.09 -32.41 31.02
N PRO A 459 -15.87 -32.85 32.05
CA PRO A 459 -16.21 -31.99 33.20
C PRO A 459 -14.99 -31.40 33.93
N GLU A 460 -13.95 -32.21 34.15
CA GLU A 460 -12.71 -31.82 34.84
C GLU A 460 -11.84 -30.86 33.96
N ALA A 461 -12.12 -30.77 32.67
CA ALA A 461 -11.44 -29.86 31.78
C ALA A 461 -11.64 -28.36 32.16
N ASN A 462 -12.72 -28.05 32.87
CA ASN A 462 -13.05 -26.71 33.33
C ASN A 462 -12.28 -26.29 34.60
N ARG A 463 -11.43 -27.18 35.15
CA ARG A 463 -10.59 -26.84 36.31
C ARG A 463 -9.74 -25.62 36.00
N LYS A 464 -9.75 -24.66 36.91
CA LYS A 464 -9.07 -23.37 36.70
C LYS A 464 -7.55 -23.54 36.82
N VAL A 465 -6.83 -23.29 35.73
CA VAL A 465 -5.37 -23.19 35.69
C VAL A 465 -4.97 -21.84 35.14
N LYS A 466 -3.79 -21.33 35.49
CA LYS A 466 -3.37 -19.97 35.18
C LYS A 466 -2.77 -19.80 33.78
N GLY A 467 -2.29 -20.85 33.17
CA GLY A 467 -1.61 -20.83 31.88
C GLY A 467 -2.24 -21.77 30.86
N THR A 468 -2.34 -21.31 29.61
CA THR A 468 -2.69 -22.15 28.46
C THR A 468 -1.59 -22.02 27.42
N LEU A 469 -1.02 -23.14 26.98
CA LEU A 469 0.09 -23.23 26.05
C LEU A 469 -0.37 -23.88 24.75
N HIS A 470 0.18 -23.44 23.65
CA HIS A 470 0.05 -24.11 22.34
C HIS A 470 1.18 -25.13 22.16
N TRP A 471 0.97 -26.07 21.29
CA TRP A 471 1.86 -27.19 21.05
C TRP A 471 1.61 -27.77 19.65
N VAL A 472 2.56 -28.57 19.14
CA VAL A 472 2.38 -29.49 18.02
C VAL A 472 3.00 -30.84 18.33
N SER A 473 2.43 -31.95 17.81
CA SER A 473 2.98 -33.29 17.98
C SER A 473 4.31 -33.44 17.23
N CYS A 474 5.34 -33.96 17.87
CA CYS A 474 6.65 -34.16 17.26
C CYS A 474 6.60 -35.04 16.00
N ASN A 475 5.76 -36.09 16.02
CA ASN A 475 5.68 -37.05 14.90
C ASN A 475 4.57 -36.71 13.90
N HIS A 476 3.74 -35.71 14.17
CA HIS A 476 2.57 -35.33 13.38
C HIS A 476 2.52 -33.84 13.13
N CYS A 477 3.68 -33.25 12.80
CA CYS A 477 3.85 -31.85 12.44
C CYS A 477 4.63 -31.71 11.13
N LEU A 478 4.67 -30.51 10.62
CA LEU A 478 5.45 -30.15 9.45
C LEU A 478 6.56 -29.17 9.87
N LYS A 479 7.76 -29.35 9.30
CA LYS A 479 8.83 -28.38 9.45
C LYS A 479 8.54 -27.19 8.53
N ALA A 480 8.81 -25.98 9.01
CA ALA A 480 8.57 -24.75 8.26
C ALA A 480 9.68 -23.72 8.47
N GLU A 481 9.89 -22.89 7.47
CA GLU A 481 10.59 -21.61 7.57
C GLU A 481 9.59 -20.52 7.97
N VAL A 482 9.96 -19.70 8.94
CA VAL A 482 9.14 -18.55 9.36
C VAL A 482 9.97 -17.28 9.25
N ARG A 483 9.46 -16.32 8.49
CA ARG A 483 10.06 -15.01 8.28
C ARG A 483 9.37 -13.98 9.18
N LEU A 484 10.08 -13.51 10.18
CA LEU A 484 9.59 -12.50 11.10
C LEU A 484 9.93 -11.11 10.56
N TYR A 485 9.01 -10.55 9.80
CA TYR A 485 9.14 -9.19 9.28
C TYR A 485 8.77 -8.16 10.34
N ASP A 486 9.53 -7.06 10.37
CA ASP A 486 9.26 -5.86 11.14
C ASP A 486 9.40 -4.63 10.24
N ARG A 487 9.33 -3.42 10.78
CA ARG A 487 9.50 -2.17 10.04
C ARG A 487 10.90 -2.07 9.48
N LEU A 488 11.03 -1.67 8.21
CA LEU A 488 12.34 -1.49 7.57
C LEU A 488 13.17 -0.39 8.23
N TRP A 489 12.52 0.69 8.66
CA TRP A 489 13.16 1.85 9.24
C TRP A 489 13.07 1.85 10.77
N LYS A 490 14.18 2.14 11.45
CA LYS A 490 14.22 2.27 12.92
C LYS A 490 13.83 3.66 13.41
N VAL A 491 13.65 4.62 12.52
CA VAL A 491 13.31 6.03 12.82
C VAL A 491 11.87 6.35 12.42
N GLU A 492 11.21 7.20 13.21
CA GLU A 492 9.81 7.53 13.00
C GLU A 492 9.56 8.34 11.71
N ASN A 493 10.43 9.29 11.41
CA ASN A 493 10.35 10.10 10.20
C ASN A 493 11.60 9.92 9.32
N PRO A 494 11.66 8.86 8.49
CA PRO A 494 12.84 8.56 7.68
C PRO A 494 13.19 9.65 6.67
N ARG A 495 12.22 10.42 6.19
CA ARG A 495 12.44 11.49 5.23
C ARG A 495 13.27 12.62 5.84
N ASP A 496 12.86 13.10 7.00
CA ASP A 496 13.52 14.23 7.68
C ASP A 496 14.86 13.79 8.25
N GLU A 497 14.92 12.57 8.80
CA GLU A 497 16.16 12.00 9.32
C GLU A 497 17.21 11.82 8.20
N MET A 498 16.81 11.33 7.02
CA MET A 498 17.69 11.22 5.87
C MET A 498 18.27 12.59 5.46
N ALA A 499 17.45 13.64 5.48
CA ALA A 499 17.90 14.99 5.19
C ALA A 499 18.91 15.47 6.23
N ALA A 500 18.63 15.27 7.50
CA ALA A 500 19.50 15.65 8.62
C ALA A 500 20.85 14.91 8.59
N ILE A 501 20.85 13.60 8.35
CA ILE A 501 22.09 12.80 8.23
C ILE A 501 22.95 13.31 7.07
N ARG A 502 22.32 13.58 5.92
CA ARG A 502 23.04 14.07 4.74
C ARG A 502 23.63 15.46 4.93
N GLU A 503 22.89 16.36 5.59
CA GLU A 503 23.38 17.69 5.95
C GLU A 503 24.56 17.61 6.92
N ALA A 504 24.46 16.78 7.95
CA ALA A 504 25.48 16.64 8.97
C ALA A 504 26.77 15.96 8.47
N LYS A 505 26.66 14.99 7.57
CA LYS A 505 27.77 14.13 7.16
C LYS A 505 28.25 14.35 5.72
N GLY A 506 27.50 15.11 4.91
CA GLY A 506 27.81 15.27 3.47
C GLY A 506 27.71 13.97 2.67
N CYS A 507 26.94 12.98 3.16
CA CYS A 507 26.86 11.66 2.58
C CYS A 507 25.77 11.55 1.49
N SER A 508 25.83 10.45 0.72
CA SER A 508 24.82 10.13 -0.30
C SER A 508 23.49 9.71 0.34
N PRO A 509 22.39 9.75 -0.42
CA PRO A 509 21.10 9.19 0.06
C PRO A 509 21.19 7.71 0.46
N LEU A 510 21.98 6.92 -0.27
CA LEU A 510 22.18 5.50 0.02
C LEU A 510 22.84 5.28 1.39
N GLU A 511 23.94 5.98 1.68
CA GLU A 511 24.62 5.89 2.97
C GLU A 511 23.71 6.31 4.12
N ALA A 512 22.92 7.36 3.94
CA ALA A 512 21.93 7.78 4.93
C ALA A 512 20.84 6.71 5.14
N MET A 513 20.33 6.09 4.06
CA MET A 513 19.38 4.99 4.17
C MET A 513 19.95 3.78 4.90
N GLN A 514 21.17 3.38 4.60
CA GLN A 514 21.85 2.26 5.28
C GLN A 514 21.97 2.49 6.78
N GLU A 515 22.22 3.72 7.20
CA GLU A 515 22.28 4.08 8.63
C GLU A 515 20.90 3.98 9.33
N MET A 516 19.82 4.25 8.61
CA MET A 516 18.46 4.24 9.16
C MET A 516 17.79 2.87 9.13
N ILE A 517 18.29 1.91 8.37
CA ILE A 517 17.70 0.56 8.28
C ILE A 517 17.71 -0.10 9.65
N ASN A 518 16.58 -0.74 9.97
CA ASN A 518 16.45 -1.61 11.12
C ASN A 518 17.10 -2.97 10.78
N PRO A 519 18.23 -3.33 11.44
CA PRO A 519 18.91 -4.59 11.18
C PRO A 519 18.07 -5.82 11.53
N ASP A 520 17.09 -5.65 12.43
CA ASP A 520 16.17 -6.70 12.85
C ASP A 520 14.84 -6.69 12.05
N SER A 521 14.80 -5.98 10.93
CA SER A 521 13.61 -5.87 10.09
C SER A 521 13.18 -7.21 9.46
N LEU A 522 14.09 -8.17 9.38
CA LEU A 522 13.83 -9.54 8.96
C LEU A 522 14.66 -10.52 9.77
N LYS A 523 13.98 -11.45 10.43
CA LYS A 523 14.60 -12.61 11.08
C LYS A 523 14.01 -13.88 10.49
N VAL A 524 14.89 -14.72 9.92
CA VAL A 524 14.48 -16.01 9.34
C VAL A 524 14.72 -17.12 10.34
N LEU A 525 13.69 -17.91 10.62
CA LEU A 525 13.72 -19.09 11.49
C LEU A 525 13.50 -20.33 10.62
N ASN A 526 14.48 -21.23 10.58
CA ASN A 526 14.46 -22.41 9.71
C ASN A 526 13.99 -23.69 10.40
N GLU A 527 13.80 -23.65 11.72
CA GLU A 527 13.43 -24.81 12.53
C GLU A 527 12.16 -24.54 13.34
N CYS A 528 11.10 -24.19 12.60
CA CYS A 528 9.76 -24.06 13.17
C CYS A 528 8.95 -25.31 12.85
N TYR A 529 7.97 -25.61 13.70
CA TYR A 529 7.06 -26.74 13.53
C TYR A 529 5.62 -26.25 13.56
N VAL A 530 4.84 -26.69 12.58
CA VAL A 530 3.44 -26.29 12.41
C VAL A 530 2.53 -27.51 12.33
N GLU A 531 1.25 -27.31 12.54
CA GLU A 531 0.25 -28.37 12.41
C GLU A 531 0.26 -29.00 11.01
N LYS A 532 0.03 -30.31 10.95
CA LYS A 532 -0.12 -31.04 9.69
C LYS A 532 -1.29 -30.52 8.83
N PHE A 533 -2.29 -29.90 9.45
CA PHE A 533 -3.39 -29.21 8.77
C PHE A 533 -2.90 -28.21 7.70
N LEU A 534 -1.72 -27.62 7.88
CA LEU A 534 -1.13 -26.65 6.94
C LEU A 534 -0.43 -27.27 5.74
N ALA A 535 -0.50 -28.60 5.53
CA ALA A 535 0.12 -29.25 4.37
C ALA A 535 -0.36 -28.71 3.03
N ASP A 536 -1.65 -28.35 2.95
CA ASP A 536 -2.29 -27.81 1.74
C ASP A 536 -2.45 -26.28 1.74
N ALA A 537 -1.78 -25.60 2.68
CA ALA A 537 -1.83 -24.15 2.78
C ALA A 537 -1.23 -23.48 1.52
N LYS A 538 -1.92 -22.44 1.03
CA LYS A 538 -1.59 -21.75 -0.22
C LYS A 538 -1.13 -20.32 0.05
N PRO A 539 -0.33 -19.73 -0.85
CA PRO A 539 -0.02 -18.31 -0.78
C PRO A 539 -1.27 -17.46 -0.56
N LEU A 540 -1.17 -16.48 0.34
CA LEU A 540 -2.22 -15.58 0.80
C LEU A 540 -3.30 -16.21 1.70
N ASP A 541 -3.15 -17.44 2.16
CA ASP A 541 -3.98 -17.94 3.27
C ASP A 541 -3.62 -17.16 4.53
N TYR A 542 -4.64 -16.56 5.17
CA TYR A 542 -4.47 -15.77 6.39
C TYR A 542 -4.58 -16.66 7.62
N LEU A 543 -3.54 -16.65 8.44
CA LEU A 543 -3.41 -17.51 9.61
C LEU A 543 -3.17 -16.68 10.88
N GLN A 544 -3.68 -17.16 12.00
CA GLN A 544 -3.20 -16.73 13.30
C GLN A 544 -2.41 -17.87 13.93
N PHE A 545 -1.11 -17.69 14.10
CA PHE A 545 -0.32 -18.55 14.95
C PHE A 545 -0.66 -18.20 16.39
N GLN A 546 -1.34 -19.12 17.06
CA GLN A 546 -1.96 -18.88 18.36
C GLN A 546 -0.94 -18.36 19.37
N ARG A 547 -1.29 -17.28 20.07
CA ARG A 547 -0.46 -16.57 21.05
C ARG A 547 0.76 -15.82 20.46
N ILE A 548 1.02 -15.91 19.16
CA ILE A 548 2.21 -15.35 18.51
C ILE A 548 1.87 -14.14 17.64
N GLY A 549 1.03 -14.29 16.65
CA GLY A 549 0.72 -13.23 15.70
C GLY A 549 -0.09 -13.71 14.51
N TYR A 550 -0.22 -12.81 13.53
CA TYR A 550 -0.84 -13.10 12.24
C TYR A 550 0.24 -13.37 11.19
N PHE A 551 -0.02 -14.38 10.39
CA PHE A 551 0.91 -14.90 9.38
C PHE A 551 0.15 -15.21 8.09
N ASN A 552 0.87 -15.27 6.99
CA ASN A 552 0.36 -15.80 5.74
C ASN A 552 1.39 -16.71 5.09
N VAL A 553 0.95 -17.51 4.13
CA VAL A 553 1.85 -18.37 3.35
C VAL A 553 2.55 -17.51 2.29
N ASP A 554 3.88 -17.56 2.26
CA ASP A 554 4.68 -16.86 1.26
C ASP A 554 4.60 -17.53 -0.12
N LYS A 555 4.78 -16.75 -1.18
CA LYS A 555 4.84 -17.24 -2.57
C LYS A 555 5.97 -18.25 -2.82
N ASP A 556 7.02 -18.21 -1.99
CA ASP A 556 8.16 -19.14 -2.08
C ASP A 556 7.86 -20.50 -1.44
N SER A 557 6.70 -20.65 -0.79
CA SER A 557 6.29 -21.89 -0.15
C SER A 557 6.04 -22.99 -1.19
N THR A 558 6.54 -24.18 -0.91
CA THR A 558 6.29 -25.40 -1.68
C THR A 558 5.82 -26.52 -0.75
N PRO A 559 5.21 -27.61 -1.25
CA PRO A 559 4.82 -28.74 -0.40
C PRO A 559 5.96 -29.33 0.45
N ASP A 560 7.19 -29.26 -0.04
CA ASP A 560 8.39 -29.77 0.63
C ASP A 560 9.11 -28.71 1.47
N HIS A 561 8.75 -27.45 1.31
CA HIS A 561 9.35 -26.32 2.02
C HIS A 561 8.31 -25.23 2.29
N LEU A 562 7.64 -25.36 3.42
CA LEU A 562 6.65 -24.36 3.83
C LEU A 562 7.32 -23.08 4.34
N VAL A 563 6.84 -21.95 3.85
CA VAL A 563 7.34 -20.61 4.22
C VAL A 563 6.18 -19.73 4.67
N PHE A 564 6.29 -19.17 5.85
CA PHE A 564 5.28 -18.26 6.41
C PHE A 564 5.88 -16.90 6.73
N ASN A 565 5.16 -15.84 6.37
CA ASN A 565 5.53 -14.46 6.66
C ASN A 565 4.71 -13.93 7.85
N ARG A 566 5.37 -13.33 8.82
CA ARG A 566 4.66 -12.58 9.85
C ARG A 566 4.07 -11.30 9.27
N THR A 567 2.76 -11.18 9.33
CA THR A 567 2.03 -9.97 8.93
C THR A 567 2.14 -8.91 10.02
N VAL A 568 1.64 -9.19 11.21
CA VAL A 568 1.70 -8.34 12.40
C VAL A 568 1.73 -9.20 13.67
N SER A 569 2.26 -8.67 14.77
CA SER A 569 2.19 -9.30 16.09
C SER A 569 0.78 -9.23 16.67
N LEU A 570 0.46 -10.08 17.68
CA LEU A 570 -0.82 -9.99 18.39
C LEU A 570 -0.97 -8.72 19.23
N LYS A 571 0.13 -8.14 19.71
CA LYS A 571 0.08 -6.96 20.58
C LYS A 571 -0.30 -5.75 19.74
N ASP A 572 -1.44 -5.15 20.07
CA ASP A 572 -1.86 -3.89 19.53
C ASP A 572 -1.16 -2.74 20.30
N THR A 573 -0.22 -2.08 19.64
CA THR A 573 0.48 -0.93 20.20
C THR A 573 -0.37 0.33 20.13
N TRP A 574 -1.24 0.47 19.13
CA TRP A 574 -2.14 1.61 18.96
C TRP A 574 -3.14 1.74 20.12
N SER A 575 -3.73 0.65 20.56
CA SER A 575 -4.66 0.64 21.69
C SER A 575 -4.02 1.07 23.01
N LYS A 576 -2.69 1.09 23.10
CA LYS A 576 -1.93 1.55 24.26
C LYS A 576 -1.55 3.03 24.19
N ILE A 577 -1.37 3.56 22.98
CA ILE A 577 -1.01 4.97 22.76
C ILE A 577 -2.24 5.86 23.05
N ASN A 578 -3.44 5.36 22.80
CA ASN A 578 -4.70 6.10 22.96
C ASN A 578 -5.43 5.84 24.30
N LYS A 579 -4.77 5.21 25.27
CA LYS A 579 -5.21 5.11 26.66
C LYS A 579 -4.38 6.04 27.55
#